data_eee4cd4f10003a1fdf596bf9066dc9b5
#
_entry.id   eee4cd4f10003a1fdf596bf9066dc9b5
#
_cell.length_a   1.000
_cell.length_b   1.000
_cell.length_c   1.000
_cell.angle_alpha   90.00
_cell.angle_beta   90.00
_cell.angle_gamma   90.00
#
_symmetry.space_group_name_H-M   'P 1'
#
loop_
_entity.id
_entity.type
_entity.pdbx_description
1 polymer ?
#
loop_
_entity_poly.entity_id
_entity_poly.type
_entity_poly.pdbx_seq_one_letter_code
_entity_poly.pdbx_strand_id
1 'polypeptide(L)'
;LINRAKALSFTFNGKVMSGFDGDTLAASLLANDQMLMGRSFKYHRPRGVLASGGEEPNALINLGVESGFEPNARATTTETFSGLTAASQNHFPSLEFDVGAINSKLSRFLPAGFYYKMFIHPRSFWKHIYEPIIRHSAGLGKAPKARDQDSYEHYYHHCEVMVVGGGIAGLQSARSAAATGVRVLLVEQTAHWGGRAPVDGVTIDGLAAEDWVAQTLAELAACDNVVIRNRTQGSGVYDHGYALAYERIADHTPGDGRPRHRLWRVRCKQIVTATGAIERPLSFAGNDIPGVMLASAVRDYVVNFAVSPGDRTVVVTNNDDAYRTALCLLEAGLEVPLIVDARPEGGGALMEAVQAAGIRVALGRGIAKVKGGKRVTGVQICAQAGEGSVLEEVACDVVAMSGGWSPVVHLWSHCGGKLIWDADQAMFRPDPDQPPL
;
A
#
# COMPACT_ATOMS: atom_id res chain seq x y z
N LEU A 1 -5.90 11.39 -10.91
CA LEU A 1 -4.48 11.80 -10.73
C LEU A 1 -3.63 11.59 -11.98
N ILE A 2 -4.08 10.78 -12.93
CA ILE A 2 -3.35 10.47 -14.17
C ILE A 2 -3.61 11.53 -15.27
N ASN A 3 -2.59 11.79 -16.08
CA ASN A 3 -2.70 12.62 -17.28
C ASN A 3 -2.81 11.74 -18.53
N ARG A 4 -4.03 11.46 -18.99
CA ARG A 4 -4.28 10.62 -20.18
C ARG A 4 -3.75 11.21 -21.49
N ALA A 5 -3.45 12.49 -21.55
CA ALA A 5 -2.84 13.12 -22.73
C ALA A 5 -1.33 12.81 -22.83
N LYS A 6 -0.70 12.30 -21.76
CA LYS A 6 0.72 11.99 -21.71
C LYS A 6 0.93 10.49 -21.48
N ALA A 7 0.88 9.73 -22.57
CA ALA A 7 1.17 8.30 -22.56
C ALA A 7 2.67 8.04 -22.32
N LEU A 8 2.96 6.98 -21.56
CA LEU A 8 4.29 6.53 -21.22
C LEU A 8 4.51 5.10 -21.73
N SER A 9 5.75 4.74 -21.99
CA SER A 9 6.16 3.38 -22.34
C SER A 9 7.24 2.91 -21.37
N PHE A 10 7.08 1.70 -20.84
CA PHE A 10 8.01 1.06 -19.92
C PHE A 10 8.12 -0.43 -20.23
N THR A 11 9.05 -1.12 -19.58
CA THR A 11 9.20 -2.58 -19.75
C THR A 11 9.01 -3.31 -18.41
N PHE A 12 8.31 -4.45 -18.48
CA PHE A 12 8.19 -5.38 -17.35
C PHE A 12 8.52 -6.80 -17.83
N ASN A 13 9.54 -7.45 -17.23
CA ASN A 13 10.06 -8.76 -17.65
C ASN A 13 10.40 -8.80 -19.15
N GLY A 14 10.92 -7.69 -19.70
CA GLY A 14 11.26 -7.58 -21.11
C GLY A 14 10.08 -7.33 -22.08
N LYS A 15 8.85 -7.28 -21.57
CA LYS A 15 7.67 -6.89 -22.38
C LYS A 15 7.46 -5.39 -22.31
N VAL A 16 7.24 -4.74 -23.45
CA VAL A 16 6.87 -3.34 -23.52
C VAL A 16 5.40 -3.19 -23.09
N MET A 17 5.16 -2.26 -22.20
CA MET A 17 3.85 -1.92 -21.65
C MET A 17 3.61 -0.42 -21.72
N SER A 18 2.36 -0.01 -21.64
CA SER A 18 1.95 1.40 -21.65
C SER A 18 1.38 1.82 -20.29
N GLY A 19 1.55 3.09 -19.97
CA GLY A 19 0.95 3.75 -18.80
C GLY A 19 0.73 5.22 -19.11
N PHE A 20 0.36 5.99 -18.11
CA PHE A 20 0.16 7.43 -18.20
C PHE A 20 0.97 8.17 -17.14
N ASP A 21 1.29 9.42 -17.41
CA ASP A 21 1.92 10.31 -16.43
C ASP A 21 1.02 10.43 -15.18
N GLY A 22 1.59 10.20 -14.01
CA GLY A 22 0.88 10.11 -12.74
C GLY A 22 0.55 8.69 -12.28
N ASP A 23 0.72 7.67 -13.13
CA ASP A 23 0.57 6.28 -12.71
C ASP A 23 1.66 5.85 -11.74
N THR A 24 1.30 4.97 -10.80
CA THR A 24 2.27 4.08 -10.18
C THR A 24 2.52 2.87 -11.08
N LEU A 25 3.68 2.22 -10.91
CA LEU A 25 3.99 1.01 -11.67
C LEU A 25 2.95 -0.10 -11.41
N ALA A 26 2.42 -0.21 -10.19
CA ALA A 26 1.34 -1.14 -9.88
C ALA A 26 0.07 -0.84 -10.68
N ALA A 27 -0.34 0.42 -10.77
CA ALA A 27 -1.49 0.85 -11.57
C ALA A 27 -1.28 0.55 -13.06
N SER A 28 -0.11 0.92 -13.59
CA SER A 28 0.24 0.62 -14.99
C SER A 28 0.26 -0.89 -15.27
N LEU A 29 0.77 -1.72 -14.35
CA LEU A 29 0.76 -3.18 -14.51
C LEU A 29 -0.67 -3.74 -14.52
N LEU A 30 -1.53 -3.30 -13.60
CA LEU A 30 -2.95 -3.70 -13.57
C LEU A 30 -3.68 -3.26 -14.86
N ALA A 31 -3.43 -2.05 -15.36
CA ALA A 31 -3.98 -1.57 -16.62
C ALA A 31 -3.57 -2.40 -17.84
N ASN A 32 -2.44 -3.12 -17.76
CA ASN A 32 -1.98 -4.06 -18.77
C ASN A 32 -2.34 -5.53 -18.45
N ASP A 33 -3.33 -5.76 -17.59
CA ASP A 33 -3.79 -7.10 -17.13
C ASP A 33 -2.68 -7.94 -16.45
N GLN A 34 -1.63 -7.29 -15.92
CA GLN A 34 -0.54 -7.96 -15.21
C GLN A 34 -0.87 -8.07 -13.71
N MET A 35 -1.79 -8.98 -13.35
CA MET A 35 -2.18 -9.22 -11.96
C MET A 35 -1.08 -9.94 -11.17
N LEU A 36 -0.39 -10.88 -11.78
CA LEU A 36 0.73 -11.61 -11.17
C LEU A 36 2.00 -10.77 -11.22
N MET A 37 2.50 -10.29 -10.08
CA MET A 37 3.65 -9.38 -10.01
C MET A 37 4.90 -10.01 -9.41
N GLY A 38 4.76 -11.10 -8.66
CA GLY A 38 5.89 -11.75 -8.01
C GLY A 38 5.56 -13.13 -7.47
N ARG A 39 6.54 -13.71 -6.78
CA ARG A 39 6.42 -14.98 -6.06
C ARG A 39 6.88 -14.81 -4.62
N SER A 40 6.26 -15.54 -3.68
CA SER A 40 6.66 -15.49 -2.28
C SER A 40 8.03 -16.16 -2.07
N PHE A 41 8.77 -15.70 -1.05
CA PHE A 41 10.16 -16.11 -0.82
C PHE A 41 10.35 -17.63 -0.60
N LYS A 42 9.53 -18.23 0.24
CA LYS A 42 9.73 -19.61 0.69
C LYS A 42 9.00 -20.62 -0.17
N TYR A 43 7.73 -20.34 -0.44
CA TYR A 43 6.85 -21.30 -1.11
C TYR A 43 6.61 -20.99 -2.58
N HIS A 44 7.15 -19.89 -3.08
CA HIS A 44 6.96 -19.44 -4.46
C HIS A 44 5.50 -19.37 -4.90
N ARG A 45 4.62 -19.03 -3.94
CA ARG A 45 3.20 -18.82 -4.22
C ARG A 45 3.04 -17.57 -5.07
N PRO A 46 2.09 -17.56 -6.03
CA PRO A 46 1.78 -16.36 -6.79
C PRO A 46 1.46 -15.18 -5.88
N ARG A 47 1.91 -13.97 -6.26
CA ARG A 47 1.65 -12.72 -5.55
C ARG A 47 1.24 -11.63 -6.52
N GLY A 48 0.16 -10.94 -6.22
CA GLY A 48 -0.28 -9.69 -6.83
C GLY A 48 -0.20 -8.56 -5.81
N VAL A 49 -0.70 -7.38 -6.16
CA VAL A 49 -0.86 -6.27 -5.22
C VAL A 49 -1.96 -6.59 -4.20
N LEU A 50 -1.71 -6.23 -2.96
CA LEU A 50 -2.67 -6.26 -1.86
C LEU A 50 -3.21 -4.86 -1.56
N ALA A 51 -2.34 -3.86 -1.58
CA ALA A 51 -2.59 -2.47 -1.23
C ALA A 51 -2.27 -1.53 -2.40
N SER A 52 -2.45 -0.22 -2.21
CA SER A 52 -2.13 0.82 -3.20
C SER A 52 -0.97 1.73 -2.78
N GLY A 53 -0.49 1.63 -1.55
CA GLY A 53 0.50 2.52 -0.95
C GLY A 53 1.76 1.83 -0.42
N GLY A 54 2.42 2.49 0.53
CA GLY A 54 3.67 2.02 1.13
C GLY A 54 3.54 0.77 2.01
N GLU A 55 2.33 0.39 2.39
CA GLU A 55 1.98 -0.79 3.15
C GLU A 55 1.96 -2.08 2.32
N GLU A 56 2.15 -2.00 0.99
CA GLU A 56 2.16 -3.14 0.07
C GLU A 56 3.24 -4.18 0.42
N PRO A 57 2.88 -5.44 0.73
CA PRO A 57 3.84 -6.46 1.13
C PRO A 57 4.31 -7.38 0.00
N ASN A 58 3.60 -7.44 -1.13
CA ASN A 58 3.73 -8.51 -2.11
C ASN A 58 4.34 -8.09 -3.45
N ALA A 59 4.02 -6.88 -3.92
CA ALA A 59 4.44 -6.36 -5.21
C ALA A 59 5.84 -5.74 -5.14
N LEU A 60 6.81 -6.55 -4.69
CA LEU A 60 8.22 -6.20 -4.67
C LEU A 60 8.86 -6.58 -6.00
N ILE A 61 9.52 -5.64 -6.62
CA ILE A 61 10.09 -5.73 -7.97
C ILE A 61 11.54 -5.25 -8.00
N ASN A 62 12.22 -5.58 -9.06
CA ASN A 62 13.52 -4.99 -9.40
C ASN A 62 13.30 -3.84 -10.36
N LEU A 63 13.92 -2.69 -10.10
CA LEU A 63 13.93 -1.54 -10.98
C LEU A 63 15.30 -1.41 -11.64
N GLY A 64 15.32 -0.85 -12.85
CA GLY A 64 16.53 -0.50 -13.57
C GLY A 64 17.41 -1.69 -13.95
N VAL A 65 18.56 -1.35 -14.49
CA VAL A 65 19.62 -2.28 -14.90
C VAL A 65 20.97 -1.70 -14.49
N GLU A 66 21.99 -2.54 -14.38
CA GLU A 66 23.38 -2.14 -14.09
C GLU A 66 23.53 -1.17 -12.91
N SER A 67 23.97 0.08 -13.18
CA SER A 67 24.21 1.10 -12.16
C SER A 67 22.92 1.64 -11.52
N GLY A 68 21.80 1.60 -12.24
CA GLY A 68 20.48 2.00 -11.74
C GLY A 68 19.65 0.82 -11.19
N PHE A 69 20.27 -0.34 -10.94
CA PHE A 69 19.55 -1.51 -10.43
C PHE A 69 19.19 -1.35 -8.96
N GLU A 70 17.91 -1.42 -8.65
CA GLU A 70 17.33 -1.35 -7.30
C GLU A 70 16.44 -2.57 -7.05
N PRO A 71 16.84 -3.50 -6.17
CA PRO A 71 16.00 -4.64 -5.80
C PRO A 71 14.97 -4.26 -4.74
N ASN A 72 13.89 -5.04 -4.66
CA ASN A 72 12.85 -4.93 -3.62
C ASN A 72 12.13 -3.57 -3.59
N ALA A 73 12.09 -2.84 -4.70
CA ALA A 73 11.25 -1.66 -4.82
C ALA A 73 9.77 -2.04 -4.80
N ARG A 74 8.92 -1.21 -4.20
CA ARG A 74 7.47 -1.44 -4.21
C ARG A 74 6.85 -0.86 -5.47
N ALA A 75 6.13 -1.67 -6.23
CA ALA A 75 5.44 -1.22 -7.43
C ALA A 75 4.38 -0.15 -7.15
N THR A 76 3.78 -0.17 -5.95
CA THR A 76 2.75 0.78 -5.52
C THR A 76 3.27 2.18 -5.18
N THR A 77 4.56 2.32 -4.89
CA THR A 77 5.20 3.61 -4.57
C THR A 77 6.19 4.07 -5.63
N THR A 78 6.38 3.28 -6.68
CA THR A 78 7.22 3.62 -7.84
C THR A 78 6.36 4.33 -8.86
N GLU A 79 6.65 5.60 -9.15
CA GLU A 79 5.97 6.36 -10.20
C GLU A 79 6.49 5.90 -11.57
N THR A 80 5.58 5.68 -12.52
CA THR A 80 5.94 5.24 -13.88
C THR A 80 6.47 6.41 -14.70
N PHE A 81 7.55 6.20 -15.43
CA PHE A 81 8.12 7.16 -16.38
C PHE A 81 8.54 6.46 -17.67
N SER A 82 8.69 7.22 -18.75
CA SER A 82 9.11 6.67 -20.04
C SER A 82 10.52 6.06 -19.98
N GLY A 83 10.65 4.80 -20.43
CA GLY A 83 11.90 4.07 -20.39
C GLY A 83 12.18 3.33 -19.08
N LEU A 84 11.25 3.37 -18.08
CA LEU A 84 11.39 2.56 -16.88
C LEU A 84 11.53 1.09 -17.24
N THR A 85 12.54 0.45 -16.67
CA THR A 85 12.74 -1.00 -16.78
C THR A 85 12.45 -1.64 -15.43
N ALA A 86 11.51 -2.58 -15.41
CA ALA A 86 11.12 -3.31 -14.21
C ALA A 86 11.10 -4.81 -14.46
N ALA A 87 11.34 -5.58 -13.42
CA ALA A 87 11.28 -7.04 -13.47
C ALA A 87 10.77 -7.62 -12.16
N SER A 88 9.98 -8.69 -12.26
CA SER A 88 9.59 -9.49 -11.11
C SER A 88 10.77 -10.26 -10.53
N GLN A 89 10.59 -10.75 -9.30
CA GLN A 89 11.64 -11.51 -8.61
C GLN A 89 11.10 -12.82 -8.02
N ASN A 90 12.00 -13.65 -7.50
CA ASN A 90 11.69 -14.92 -6.83
C ASN A 90 11.05 -15.98 -7.73
N HIS A 91 11.51 -16.13 -8.95
CA HIS A 91 11.06 -17.18 -9.86
C HIS A 91 12.20 -17.71 -10.73
N PHE A 92 12.01 -18.92 -11.28
CA PHE A 92 12.89 -19.52 -12.27
C PHE A 92 12.13 -20.58 -13.07
N PRO A 93 12.15 -20.60 -14.41
CA PRO A 93 12.79 -19.61 -15.29
C PRO A 93 11.96 -18.34 -15.51
N SER A 94 10.64 -18.36 -15.28
CA SER A 94 9.77 -17.20 -15.50
C SER A 94 8.76 -17.00 -14.37
N LEU A 95 8.13 -15.83 -14.35
CA LEU A 95 7.10 -15.50 -13.36
C LEU A 95 5.88 -16.42 -13.49
N GLU A 96 5.47 -16.73 -14.72
CA GLU A 96 4.31 -17.57 -15.03
C GLU A 96 4.61 -19.05 -14.79
N PHE A 97 5.82 -19.50 -15.14
CA PHE A 97 6.27 -20.86 -14.94
C PHE A 97 7.48 -20.89 -14.02
N ASP A 98 7.25 -21.23 -12.78
CA ASP A 98 8.25 -21.21 -11.72
C ASP A 98 8.45 -22.61 -11.13
N VAL A 99 9.64 -23.18 -11.32
CA VAL A 99 10.02 -24.49 -10.78
C VAL A 99 10.00 -24.46 -9.25
N GLY A 100 10.37 -23.32 -8.63
CA GLY A 100 10.32 -23.14 -7.18
C GLY A 100 8.94 -23.31 -6.57
N ALA A 101 7.86 -23.22 -7.36
CA ALA A 101 6.49 -23.46 -6.92
C ALA A 101 6.24 -24.88 -6.34
N ILE A 102 7.15 -25.83 -6.61
CA ILE A 102 7.14 -27.16 -5.98
C ILE A 102 7.23 -27.07 -4.45
N ASN A 103 7.90 -26.03 -3.93
CA ASN A 103 8.01 -25.79 -2.49
C ASN A 103 6.64 -25.58 -1.82
N SER A 104 5.68 -25.02 -2.56
CA SER A 104 4.30 -24.88 -2.05
C SER A 104 3.62 -26.25 -1.84
N LYS A 105 3.86 -27.22 -2.74
CA LYS A 105 3.35 -28.59 -2.60
C LYS A 105 4.05 -29.34 -1.48
N LEU A 106 5.32 -29.02 -1.24
CA LEU A 106 6.13 -29.60 -0.16
C LEU A 106 6.03 -28.80 1.16
N SER A 107 5.10 -27.87 1.28
CA SER A 107 4.98 -26.95 2.43
C SER A 107 4.86 -27.68 3.78
N ARG A 108 4.26 -28.87 3.80
CA ARG A 108 4.16 -29.74 4.98
C ARG A 108 5.53 -30.11 5.57
N PHE A 109 6.55 -30.24 4.72
CA PHE A 109 7.91 -30.59 5.11
C PHE A 109 8.79 -29.36 5.39
N LEU A 110 8.29 -28.16 5.11
CA LEU A 110 8.99 -26.89 5.28
C LEU A 110 8.31 -25.97 6.31
N PRO A 111 8.12 -26.41 7.58
CA PRO A 111 7.51 -25.58 8.61
C PRO A 111 8.35 -24.35 8.94
N ALA A 112 7.85 -23.44 9.74
CA ALA A 112 8.63 -22.32 10.26
C ALA A 112 9.89 -22.81 10.98
N GLY A 113 11.03 -22.18 10.70
CA GLY A 113 12.31 -22.57 11.28
C GLY A 113 12.89 -23.90 10.78
N PHE A 114 12.40 -24.44 9.66
CA PHE A 114 12.89 -25.71 9.11
C PHE A 114 14.41 -25.74 8.95
N TYR A 115 15.05 -24.65 8.59
CA TYR A 115 16.49 -24.56 8.38
C TYR A 115 17.29 -24.71 9.70
N TYR A 116 16.73 -24.43 10.85
CA TYR A 116 17.36 -24.70 12.14
C TYR A 116 17.28 -26.19 12.55
N LYS A 117 16.39 -26.96 11.95
CA LYS A 117 16.14 -28.35 12.27
C LYS A 117 16.72 -29.33 11.25
N MET A 118 16.73 -28.96 9.96
CA MET A 118 17.05 -29.87 8.87
C MET A 118 18.45 -29.72 8.33
N PHE A 119 19.06 -28.52 8.42
CA PHE A 119 20.36 -28.20 7.81
C PHE A 119 21.45 -27.97 8.86
N ILE A 120 21.50 -28.84 9.89
CA ILE A 120 22.42 -28.67 11.03
C ILE A 120 23.60 -29.64 10.99
N HIS A 121 23.58 -30.65 10.15
CA HIS A 121 24.67 -31.64 10.02
C HIS A 121 25.10 -31.82 8.56
N PRO A 122 26.41 -31.92 8.31
CA PRO A 122 27.52 -31.54 9.23
C PRO A 122 27.58 -30.01 9.41
N ARG A 123 27.96 -29.55 10.60
CA ARG A 123 28.00 -28.10 10.96
C ARG A 123 28.86 -27.28 9.99
N SER A 124 29.94 -27.85 9.47
CA SER A 124 30.82 -27.20 8.50
C SER A 124 30.12 -26.83 7.18
N PHE A 125 29.02 -27.50 6.83
CA PHE A 125 28.28 -27.24 5.59
C PHE A 125 27.36 -26.02 5.71
N TRP A 126 27.02 -25.57 6.95
CA TRP A 126 26.13 -24.44 7.10
C TRP A 126 26.62 -23.20 6.34
N LYS A 127 27.86 -22.75 6.62
CA LYS A 127 28.39 -21.52 6.06
C LYS A 127 28.61 -21.57 4.54
N HIS A 128 29.01 -22.74 4.03
CA HIS A 128 29.50 -22.85 2.64
C HIS A 128 28.52 -23.50 1.67
N ILE A 129 27.50 -24.19 2.17
CA ILE A 129 26.55 -24.94 1.34
C ILE A 129 25.10 -24.53 1.67
N TYR A 130 24.65 -24.76 2.91
CA TYR A 130 23.25 -24.60 3.23
C TYR A 130 22.79 -23.13 3.25
N GLU A 131 23.52 -22.24 3.93
CA GLU A 131 23.19 -20.84 3.99
C GLU A 131 23.17 -20.19 2.59
N PRO A 132 24.18 -20.34 1.72
CA PRO A 132 24.15 -19.78 0.37
C PRO A 132 22.96 -20.27 -0.47
N ILE A 133 22.62 -21.58 -0.37
CA ILE A 133 21.48 -22.14 -1.09
C ILE A 133 20.17 -21.56 -0.56
N ILE A 134 20.00 -21.53 0.78
CA ILE A 134 18.80 -21.01 1.41
C ILE A 134 18.64 -19.51 1.11
N ARG A 135 19.69 -18.73 1.23
CA ARG A 135 19.69 -17.28 0.93
C ARG A 135 19.35 -17.02 -0.54
N HIS A 136 19.94 -17.77 -1.46
CA HIS A 136 19.62 -17.66 -2.88
C HIS A 136 18.16 -18.03 -3.19
N SER A 137 17.66 -19.07 -2.53
CA SER A 137 16.27 -19.54 -2.71
C SER A 137 15.27 -18.62 -2.01
N ALA A 138 15.67 -17.87 -0.97
CA ALA A 138 14.81 -16.95 -0.25
C ALA A 138 14.46 -15.68 -1.03
N GLY A 139 15.13 -15.42 -2.17
CA GLY A 139 14.77 -14.33 -3.07
C GLY A 139 14.82 -12.93 -2.46
N LEU A 140 15.76 -12.68 -1.55
CA LEU A 140 15.93 -11.38 -0.89
C LEU A 140 16.45 -10.26 -1.81
N GLY A 141 16.40 -10.49 -3.13
CA GLY A 141 17.00 -9.61 -4.13
C GLY A 141 18.51 -9.87 -4.30
N LYS A 142 19.08 -9.18 -5.25
CA LYS A 142 20.53 -9.21 -5.52
C LYS A 142 21.08 -7.80 -5.36
N ALA A 143 22.19 -7.66 -4.67
CA ALA A 143 22.87 -6.36 -4.60
C ALA A 143 23.30 -5.91 -6.00
N PRO A 144 23.20 -4.60 -6.33
CA PRO A 144 23.76 -4.07 -7.57
C PRO A 144 25.27 -4.33 -7.62
N LYS A 145 25.79 -4.61 -8.82
CA LYS A 145 27.23 -4.87 -9.04
C LYS A 145 27.96 -3.66 -9.61
N ALA A 146 27.24 -2.80 -10.31
CA ALA A 146 27.80 -1.57 -10.84
C ALA A 146 27.72 -0.46 -9.79
N ARG A 147 28.62 0.53 -9.94
CA ARG A 147 28.58 1.72 -9.07
C ARG A 147 27.33 2.53 -9.37
N ASP A 148 26.63 2.93 -8.32
CA ASP A 148 25.54 3.89 -8.41
C ASP A 148 26.08 5.24 -8.92
N GLN A 149 25.41 5.82 -9.91
CA GLN A 149 25.77 7.11 -10.50
C GLN A 149 24.88 8.26 -10.00
N ASP A 150 23.82 7.93 -9.27
CA ASP A 150 22.95 8.92 -8.68
C ASP A 150 23.66 9.68 -7.55
N SER A 151 23.23 10.91 -7.30
CA SER A 151 23.67 11.72 -6.19
C SER A 151 22.61 11.80 -5.11
N TYR A 152 23.05 11.91 -3.88
CA TYR A 152 22.20 11.96 -2.68
C TYR A 152 22.68 13.10 -1.80
N GLU A 153 21.75 13.76 -1.11
CA GLU A 153 22.12 14.87 -0.25
C GLU A 153 21.46 14.83 1.12
N HIS A 154 22.05 15.55 2.06
CA HIS A 154 21.51 15.78 3.39
C HIS A 154 21.13 17.26 3.49
N TYR A 155 19.94 17.54 4.03
CA TYR A 155 19.45 18.88 4.23
C TYR A 155 19.05 19.11 5.70
N TYR A 156 19.58 20.18 6.28
CA TYR A 156 19.27 20.57 7.67
C TYR A 156 18.18 21.62 7.67
N HIS A 157 17.13 21.39 8.45
CA HIS A 157 16.00 22.30 8.55
C HIS A 157 15.59 22.57 10.00
N HIS A 158 15.13 23.78 10.27
CA HIS A 158 14.63 24.18 11.56
C HIS A 158 13.23 24.79 11.41
N CYS A 159 12.27 24.27 12.18
CA CYS A 159 10.90 24.79 12.25
C CYS A 159 10.38 24.71 13.68
N GLU A 160 9.30 25.41 13.98
CA GLU A 160 8.58 25.26 15.24
C GLU A 160 7.67 24.03 15.18
N VAL A 161 6.98 23.83 14.06
CA VAL A 161 6.03 22.71 13.88
C VAL A 161 6.38 21.92 12.63
N MET A 162 6.56 20.61 12.79
CA MET A 162 6.62 19.65 11.70
C MET A 162 5.30 18.88 11.63
N VAL A 163 4.62 18.90 10.48
CA VAL A 163 3.39 18.15 10.24
C VAL A 163 3.72 16.99 9.30
N VAL A 164 3.45 15.77 9.74
CA VAL A 164 3.70 14.54 8.97
C VAL A 164 2.38 13.95 8.51
N GLY A 165 2.15 13.99 7.19
CA GLY A 165 0.95 13.55 6.49
C GLY A 165 0.17 14.71 5.89
N GLY A 166 -0.11 14.62 4.60
CA GLY A 166 -0.80 15.65 3.80
C GLY A 166 -2.28 15.37 3.58
N GLY A 167 -2.89 14.54 4.44
CA GLY A 167 -4.34 14.38 4.51
C GLY A 167 -5.04 15.60 5.11
N ILE A 168 -6.37 15.57 5.20
CA ILE A 168 -7.18 16.70 5.69
C ILE A 168 -6.73 17.16 7.08
N ALA A 169 -6.46 16.24 7.99
CA ALA A 169 -5.98 16.58 9.33
C ALA A 169 -4.62 17.30 9.31
N GLY A 170 -3.69 16.85 8.45
CA GLY A 170 -2.38 17.47 8.32
C GLY A 170 -2.45 18.84 7.67
N LEU A 171 -3.21 18.98 6.59
CA LEU A 171 -3.44 20.26 5.90
C LEU A 171 -4.07 21.29 6.86
N GLN A 172 -5.12 20.91 7.59
CA GLN A 172 -5.76 21.79 8.57
C GLN A 172 -4.81 22.14 9.72
N SER A 173 -4.02 21.20 10.22
CA SER A 173 -3.02 21.45 11.27
C SER A 173 -1.95 22.42 10.81
N ALA A 174 -1.44 22.24 9.58
CA ALA A 174 -0.46 23.14 9.00
C ALA A 174 -1.01 24.57 8.84
N ARG A 175 -2.27 24.69 8.34
CA ARG A 175 -2.97 25.98 8.19
C ARG A 175 -3.15 26.67 9.54
N SER A 176 -3.58 25.96 10.57
CA SER A 176 -3.76 26.50 11.91
C SER A 176 -2.43 26.96 12.54
N ALA A 177 -1.36 26.15 12.37
CA ALA A 177 -0.03 26.52 12.85
C ALA A 177 0.53 27.74 12.10
N ALA A 178 0.42 27.75 10.77
CA ALA A 178 0.90 28.86 9.93
C ALA A 178 0.27 30.22 10.29
N ALA A 179 -1.03 30.21 10.62
CA ALA A 179 -1.76 31.41 11.02
C ALA A 179 -1.24 32.06 12.32
N THR A 180 -0.50 31.33 13.16
CA THR A 180 0.15 31.87 14.36
C THR A 180 1.51 32.52 14.08
N GLY A 181 2.00 32.48 12.83
CA GLY A 181 3.29 33.01 12.42
C GLY A 181 4.50 32.12 12.70
N VAL A 182 4.32 30.91 13.25
CA VAL A 182 5.40 29.96 13.48
C VAL A 182 5.85 29.29 12.16
N ARG A 183 7.11 28.88 12.07
CA ARG A 183 7.62 28.17 10.90
C ARG A 183 7.10 26.74 10.89
N VAL A 184 6.50 26.35 9.78
CA VAL A 184 5.88 25.04 9.57
C VAL A 184 6.59 24.29 8.45
N LEU A 185 6.90 23.00 8.68
CA LEU A 185 7.29 22.06 7.65
C LEU A 185 6.16 21.03 7.50
N LEU A 186 5.50 20.99 6.35
CA LEU A 186 4.49 20.01 6.01
C LEU A 186 5.08 18.98 5.02
N VAL A 187 5.05 17.70 5.36
CA VAL A 187 5.56 16.60 4.52
C VAL A 187 4.45 15.59 4.20
N GLU A 188 4.45 15.13 2.94
CA GLU A 188 3.54 14.08 2.45
C GLU A 188 4.34 13.02 1.68
N GLN A 189 4.13 11.75 1.98
CA GLN A 189 4.90 10.64 1.40
C GLN A 189 4.59 10.37 -0.08
N THR A 190 3.39 10.72 -0.55
CA THR A 190 2.94 10.53 -1.93
C THR A 190 3.20 11.78 -2.78
N ALA A 191 2.97 11.67 -4.08
CA ALA A 191 2.97 12.82 -4.99
C ALA A 191 1.74 13.72 -4.79
N HIS A 192 0.71 13.23 -4.12
CA HIS A 192 -0.63 13.80 -4.04
C HIS A 192 -0.99 14.22 -2.62
N TRP A 193 -1.90 15.16 -2.51
CA TRP A 193 -2.38 15.73 -1.26
C TRP A 193 -3.84 15.35 -1.00
N GLY A 194 -4.29 15.47 0.24
CA GLY A 194 -5.67 15.22 0.62
C GLY A 194 -5.90 13.84 1.26
N GLY A 195 -4.91 12.94 1.18
CA GLY A 195 -5.02 11.57 1.71
C GLY A 195 -6.19 10.82 1.07
N ARG A 196 -7.08 10.26 1.88
CA ARG A 196 -8.25 9.51 1.38
C ARG A 196 -9.47 10.36 1.03
N ALA A 197 -9.53 11.61 1.46
CA ALA A 197 -10.74 12.41 1.30
C ALA A 197 -11.19 12.56 -0.17
N PRO A 198 -10.30 12.79 -1.16
CA PRO A 198 -10.68 12.80 -2.57
C PRO A 198 -11.24 11.45 -3.04
N VAL A 199 -10.60 10.35 -2.67
CA VAL A 199 -11.01 8.99 -3.06
C VAL A 199 -12.36 8.60 -2.45
N ASP A 200 -12.62 9.05 -1.23
CA ASP A 200 -13.86 8.77 -0.50
C ASP A 200 -15.02 9.69 -0.92
N GLY A 201 -14.75 10.69 -1.79
CA GLY A 201 -15.74 11.60 -2.34
C GLY A 201 -16.41 12.47 -1.27
N VAL A 202 -15.69 12.83 -0.19
CA VAL A 202 -16.26 13.61 0.90
C VAL A 202 -16.33 15.10 0.57
N THR A 203 -17.28 15.80 1.21
CA THR A 203 -17.41 17.25 1.15
C THR A 203 -16.87 17.87 2.44
N ILE A 204 -16.06 18.92 2.33
CA ILE A 204 -15.44 19.65 3.43
C ILE A 204 -15.79 21.13 3.29
N ASP A 205 -16.40 21.72 4.33
CA ASP A 205 -16.83 23.10 4.33
C ASP A 205 -17.68 23.49 3.09
N GLY A 206 -18.49 22.54 2.59
CA GLY A 206 -19.33 22.72 1.39
C GLY A 206 -18.61 22.57 0.05
N LEU A 207 -17.31 22.30 0.03
CA LEU A 207 -16.51 22.05 -1.16
C LEU A 207 -16.25 20.56 -1.38
N ALA A 208 -16.06 20.14 -2.61
CA ALA A 208 -15.50 18.83 -2.90
C ALA A 208 -14.09 18.74 -2.27
N ALA A 209 -13.68 17.53 -1.85
CA ALA A 209 -12.40 17.37 -1.16
C ALA A 209 -11.21 17.87 -1.98
N GLU A 210 -11.22 17.64 -3.29
CA GLU A 210 -10.18 18.11 -4.22
C GLU A 210 -10.06 19.64 -4.24
N ASP A 211 -11.19 20.33 -4.27
CA ASP A 211 -11.23 21.80 -4.31
C ASP A 211 -10.76 22.39 -2.97
N TRP A 212 -11.22 21.82 -1.85
CA TRP A 212 -10.75 22.21 -0.52
C TRP A 212 -9.24 22.02 -0.35
N VAL A 213 -8.71 20.87 -0.83
CA VAL A 213 -7.27 20.57 -0.79
C VAL A 213 -6.49 21.56 -1.63
N ALA A 214 -6.94 21.83 -2.87
CA ALA A 214 -6.28 22.78 -3.77
C ALA A 214 -6.27 24.20 -3.19
N GLN A 215 -7.38 24.67 -2.63
CA GLN A 215 -7.47 25.95 -1.96
C GLN A 215 -6.51 26.03 -0.75
N THR A 216 -6.54 25.02 0.14
CA THR A 216 -5.69 24.99 1.33
C THR A 216 -4.20 24.99 0.97
N LEU A 217 -3.81 24.23 -0.07
CA LEU A 217 -2.42 24.24 -0.56
C LEU A 217 -2.00 25.59 -1.11
N ALA A 218 -2.88 26.28 -1.85
CA ALA A 218 -2.61 27.62 -2.35
C ALA A 218 -2.44 28.63 -1.20
N GLU A 219 -3.29 28.57 -0.18
CA GLU A 219 -3.16 29.39 1.04
C GLU A 219 -1.83 29.14 1.75
N LEU A 220 -1.46 27.85 1.97
CA LEU A 220 -0.21 27.48 2.62
C LEU A 220 1.02 27.89 1.79
N ALA A 221 0.97 27.76 0.47
CA ALA A 221 2.07 28.13 -0.43
C ALA A 221 2.30 29.67 -0.47
N ALA A 222 1.29 30.45 -0.16
CA ALA A 222 1.40 31.90 -0.06
C ALA A 222 2.00 32.38 1.27
N CYS A 223 2.21 31.49 2.24
CA CYS A 223 2.76 31.83 3.55
C CYS A 223 4.30 31.69 3.54
N ASP A 224 5.04 32.76 3.81
CA ASP A 224 6.51 32.75 3.86
C ASP A 224 7.08 31.87 4.98
N ASN A 225 6.28 31.57 6.01
CA ASN A 225 6.64 30.73 7.15
C ASN A 225 6.31 29.24 6.96
N VAL A 226 5.92 28.81 5.76
CA VAL A 226 5.53 27.41 5.47
C VAL A 226 6.42 26.81 4.39
N VAL A 227 6.94 25.61 4.67
CA VAL A 227 7.63 24.76 3.68
C VAL A 227 6.79 23.51 3.44
N ILE A 228 6.40 23.29 2.20
CA ILE A 228 5.57 22.16 1.78
C ILE A 228 6.42 21.20 0.94
N ARG A 229 6.40 19.90 1.27
CA ARG A 229 7.12 18.85 0.53
C ARG A 229 6.24 17.61 0.35
N ASN A 230 5.92 17.29 -0.88
CA ASN A 230 5.37 15.98 -1.26
C ASN A 230 6.51 15.00 -1.57
N ARG A 231 6.19 13.73 -1.86
CA ARG A 231 7.16 12.63 -2.04
C ARG A 231 8.16 12.54 -0.88
N THR A 232 7.77 13.03 0.29
CA THR A 232 8.62 13.18 1.47
C THR A 232 8.02 12.42 2.65
N GLN A 233 8.61 11.28 2.98
CA GLN A 233 8.15 10.42 4.07
C GLN A 233 8.79 10.83 5.39
N GLY A 234 7.98 11.08 6.43
CA GLY A 234 8.47 11.15 7.81
C GLY A 234 8.98 9.78 8.25
N SER A 235 10.29 9.64 8.38
CA SER A 235 10.95 8.34 8.55
C SER A 235 11.31 8.01 9.99
N GLY A 236 11.38 9.01 10.87
CA GLY A 236 11.70 8.79 12.27
C GLY A 236 11.62 10.06 13.11
N VAL A 237 11.33 9.86 14.39
CA VAL A 237 11.30 10.92 15.41
C VAL A 237 12.15 10.46 16.58
N TYR A 238 12.98 11.36 17.11
CA TYR A 238 13.98 11.08 18.12
C TYR A 238 13.94 12.17 19.19
N ASP A 239 14.76 12.02 20.22
CA ASP A 239 14.84 12.92 21.35
C ASP A 239 15.09 14.38 20.94
N HIS A 240 14.59 15.29 21.76
CA HIS A 240 14.78 16.74 21.63
C HIS A 240 14.26 17.34 20.31
N GLY A 241 13.14 16.83 19.80
CA GLY A 241 12.51 17.33 18.58
C GLY A 241 13.35 17.09 17.32
N TYR A 242 14.19 16.03 17.31
CA TYR A 242 14.91 15.63 16.11
C TYR A 242 14.05 14.67 15.30
N ALA A 243 13.82 15.01 14.02
CA ALA A 243 13.08 14.18 13.09
C ALA A 243 13.86 13.97 11.79
N LEU A 244 13.61 12.86 11.15
CA LEU A 244 14.10 12.54 9.82
C LEU A 244 12.93 12.45 8.85
N ALA A 245 13.12 13.01 7.65
CA ALA A 245 12.23 12.79 6.52
C ALA A 245 13.05 12.46 5.27
N TYR A 246 12.50 11.57 4.44
CA TYR A 246 13.16 11.07 3.25
C TYR A 246 12.38 11.50 2.01
N GLU A 247 12.99 12.38 1.21
CA GLU A 247 12.40 12.96 0.00
C GLU A 247 12.92 12.23 -1.24
N ARG A 248 12.01 11.80 -2.09
CA ARG A 248 12.28 11.25 -3.43
C ARG A 248 12.17 12.39 -4.45
N ILE A 249 13.30 13.01 -4.79
CA ILE A 249 13.33 14.22 -5.64
C ILE A 249 13.16 13.86 -7.11
N ALA A 250 13.91 12.87 -7.59
CA ALA A 250 14.09 12.61 -9.02
C ALA A 250 13.83 11.15 -9.43
N ASP A 251 13.19 10.31 -8.60
CA ASP A 251 12.84 8.93 -8.96
C ASP A 251 11.96 8.86 -10.23
N HIS A 252 11.06 9.84 -10.39
CA HIS A 252 10.11 9.95 -11.50
C HIS A 252 10.68 10.72 -12.71
N THR A 253 11.88 11.32 -12.58
CA THR A 253 12.55 12.12 -13.60
C THR A 253 14.06 11.82 -13.62
N PRO A 254 14.45 10.55 -13.84
CA PRO A 254 15.85 10.17 -13.79
C PRO A 254 16.66 10.93 -14.84
N GLY A 255 17.88 11.33 -14.47
CA GLY A 255 18.82 12.01 -15.39
C GLY A 255 18.58 13.51 -15.55
N ASP A 256 17.73 14.15 -14.73
CA ASP A 256 17.50 15.60 -14.77
C ASP A 256 18.59 16.43 -14.07
N GLY A 257 19.62 15.78 -13.54
CA GLY A 257 20.77 16.41 -12.88
C GLY A 257 20.54 16.80 -11.43
N ARG A 258 19.34 16.58 -10.89
CA ARG A 258 19.05 16.80 -9.46
C ARG A 258 19.53 15.59 -8.62
N PRO A 259 19.78 15.80 -7.31
CA PRO A 259 19.92 14.65 -6.41
C PRO A 259 18.70 13.74 -6.52
N ARG A 260 18.93 12.41 -6.52
CA ARG A 260 17.84 11.46 -6.58
C ARG A 260 17.00 11.50 -5.31
N HIS A 261 17.65 11.50 -4.16
CA HIS A 261 16.98 11.58 -2.86
C HIS A 261 17.64 12.60 -1.94
N ARG A 262 16.86 13.07 -0.97
CA ARG A 262 17.31 13.98 0.08
C ARG A 262 16.87 13.48 1.45
N LEU A 263 17.84 13.37 2.36
CA LEU A 263 17.56 13.11 3.77
C LEU A 263 17.44 14.46 4.52
N TRP A 264 16.22 14.78 4.93
CA TRP A 264 15.95 15.92 5.79
C TRP A 264 16.28 15.58 7.24
N ARG A 265 17.10 16.41 7.86
CA ARG A 265 17.45 16.40 9.28
C ARG A 265 16.79 17.61 9.92
N VAL A 266 15.65 17.37 10.56
CA VAL A 266 14.77 18.43 11.04
C VAL A 266 14.93 18.58 12.55
N ARG A 267 15.05 19.83 13.02
CA ARG A 267 14.88 20.20 14.41
C ARG A 267 13.59 21.00 14.54
N CYS A 268 12.66 20.51 15.34
CA CYS A 268 11.37 21.15 15.58
C CYS A 268 11.02 21.15 17.06
N LYS A 269 10.07 22.01 17.46
CA LYS A 269 9.57 22.07 18.84
C LYS A 269 8.39 21.12 19.04
N GLN A 270 7.55 20.97 18.00
CA GLN A 270 6.36 20.14 18.01
C GLN A 270 6.27 19.32 16.72
N ILE A 271 5.75 18.11 16.84
CA ILE A 271 5.49 17.23 15.70
C ILE A 271 4.00 16.84 15.73
N VAL A 272 3.32 17.13 14.65
CA VAL A 272 1.93 16.69 14.43
C VAL A 272 1.96 15.43 13.57
N THR A 273 1.54 14.31 14.13
CA THR A 273 1.45 13.04 13.42
C THR A 273 0.05 12.88 12.81
N ALA A 274 -0.11 13.34 11.57
CA ALA A 274 -1.35 13.23 10.79
C ALA A 274 -1.27 12.07 9.79
N THR A 275 -0.68 10.96 10.22
CA THR A 275 -0.23 9.82 9.41
C THR A 275 -1.33 8.87 8.97
N GLY A 276 -2.59 9.15 9.33
CA GLY A 276 -3.76 8.38 8.91
C GLY A 276 -3.82 6.97 9.50
N ALA A 277 -4.42 6.07 8.74
CA ALA A 277 -4.63 4.67 9.12
C ALA A 277 -4.39 3.74 7.93
N ILE A 278 -4.08 2.48 8.21
CA ILE A 278 -3.91 1.40 7.25
C ILE A 278 -5.08 0.43 7.39
N GLU A 279 -5.67 0.03 6.28
CA GLU A 279 -6.74 -0.96 6.25
C GLU A 279 -6.20 -2.35 6.61
N ARG A 280 -6.96 -3.09 7.42
CA ARG A 280 -6.59 -4.42 7.88
C ARG A 280 -7.10 -5.49 6.91
N PRO A 281 -6.26 -6.48 6.53
CA PRO A 281 -6.72 -7.64 5.80
C PRO A 281 -7.54 -8.57 6.69
N LEU A 282 -8.38 -9.38 6.04
CA LEU A 282 -9.09 -10.49 6.67
C LEU A 282 -8.37 -11.81 6.42
N SER A 283 -8.46 -12.74 7.37
CA SER A 283 -7.82 -14.05 7.29
C SER A 283 -8.81 -15.12 6.84
N PHE A 284 -8.58 -15.69 5.66
CA PHE A 284 -9.33 -16.82 5.10
C PHE A 284 -8.46 -17.63 4.13
N ALA A 285 -8.87 -18.83 3.78
CA ALA A 285 -8.09 -19.68 2.88
C ALA A 285 -8.00 -19.08 1.46
N GLY A 286 -6.77 -18.92 0.96
CA GLY A 286 -6.50 -18.33 -0.36
C GLY A 286 -6.51 -16.81 -0.40
N ASN A 287 -6.45 -16.12 0.75
CA ASN A 287 -6.35 -14.66 0.81
C ASN A 287 -5.04 -14.09 0.22
N ASP A 288 -4.14 -14.95 -0.23
CA ASP A 288 -2.88 -14.59 -0.87
C ASP A 288 -2.88 -14.81 -2.40
N ILE A 289 -4.00 -15.22 -2.97
CA ILE A 289 -4.15 -15.36 -4.43
C ILE A 289 -4.19 -13.97 -5.08
N PRO A 290 -3.44 -13.73 -6.19
CA PRO A 290 -3.53 -12.48 -6.94
C PRO A 290 -4.97 -12.13 -7.34
N GLY A 291 -5.40 -10.91 -7.03
CA GLY A 291 -6.79 -10.46 -7.13
C GLY A 291 -7.54 -10.43 -5.80
N VAL A 292 -6.93 -10.93 -4.70
CA VAL A 292 -7.40 -10.63 -3.34
C VAL A 292 -6.67 -9.36 -2.87
N MET A 293 -7.42 -8.29 -2.62
CA MET A 293 -6.89 -6.95 -2.36
C MET A 293 -7.65 -6.28 -1.21
N LEU A 294 -7.06 -5.27 -0.62
CA LEU A 294 -7.77 -4.39 0.31
C LEU A 294 -8.86 -3.61 -0.44
N ALA A 295 -10.01 -3.44 0.18
CA ALA A 295 -11.15 -2.74 -0.42
C ALA A 295 -10.82 -1.27 -0.73
N SER A 296 -10.06 -0.61 0.17
CA SER A 296 -9.58 0.73 -0.06
C SER A 296 -8.62 0.82 -1.25
N ALA A 297 -7.77 -0.17 -1.44
CA ALA A 297 -6.83 -0.20 -2.56
C ALA A 297 -7.56 -0.37 -3.91
N VAL A 298 -8.57 -1.25 -3.97
CA VAL A 298 -9.42 -1.39 -5.16
C VAL A 298 -10.06 -0.04 -5.52
N ARG A 299 -10.61 0.67 -4.53
CA ARG A 299 -11.19 2.01 -4.72
C ARG A 299 -10.14 3.03 -5.18
N ASP A 300 -8.92 3.00 -4.60
CA ASP A 300 -7.81 3.87 -5.01
C ASP A 300 -7.43 3.66 -6.48
N TYR A 301 -7.32 2.40 -6.95
CA TYR A 301 -7.00 2.11 -8.35
C TYR A 301 -8.07 2.65 -9.30
N VAL A 302 -9.34 2.50 -8.94
CA VAL A 302 -10.44 3.02 -9.77
C VAL A 302 -10.47 4.54 -9.79
N VAL A 303 -10.44 5.20 -8.63
CA VAL A 303 -10.62 6.66 -8.54
C VAL A 303 -9.35 7.40 -8.97
N ASN A 304 -8.19 7.02 -8.44
CA ASN A 304 -6.95 7.77 -8.68
C ASN A 304 -6.31 7.46 -10.02
N PHE A 305 -6.41 6.20 -10.48
CA PHE A 305 -5.69 5.73 -11.66
C PHE A 305 -6.61 5.31 -12.81
N ALA A 306 -7.93 5.31 -12.60
CA ALA A 306 -8.93 4.85 -13.56
C ALA A 306 -8.64 3.43 -14.10
N VAL A 307 -8.20 2.54 -13.20
CA VAL A 307 -7.85 1.15 -13.48
C VAL A 307 -8.70 0.24 -12.59
N SER A 308 -9.37 -0.74 -13.18
CA SER A 308 -10.01 -1.81 -12.44
C SER A 308 -9.09 -3.02 -12.34
N PRO A 309 -8.89 -3.61 -11.14
CA PRO A 309 -8.20 -4.89 -10.98
C PRO A 309 -8.92 -6.08 -11.64
N GLY A 310 -10.22 -5.95 -11.95
CA GLY A 310 -11.04 -6.94 -12.62
C GLY A 310 -12.45 -6.42 -12.86
N ASP A 311 -13.29 -7.24 -13.50
CA ASP A 311 -14.62 -6.84 -13.94
C ASP A 311 -15.72 -7.20 -12.93
N ARG A 312 -15.46 -8.20 -12.08
CA ARG A 312 -16.45 -8.77 -11.16
C ARG A 312 -15.88 -8.96 -9.76
N THR A 313 -16.23 -8.06 -8.84
CA THR A 313 -15.66 -7.97 -7.49
C THR A 313 -16.63 -8.45 -6.42
N VAL A 314 -16.21 -9.40 -5.57
CA VAL A 314 -16.88 -9.70 -4.30
C VAL A 314 -16.21 -8.86 -3.20
N VAL A 315 -17.03 -8.10 -2.45
CA VAL A 315 -16.56 -7.33 -1.30
C VAL A 315 -16.74 -8.14 -0.03
N VAL A 316 -15.72 -8.18 0.84
CA VAL A 316 -15.74 -8.92 2.11
C VAL A 316 -15.37 -7.98 3.25
N THR A 317 -16.21 -7.86 4.27
CA THR A 317 -16.02 -6.84 5.29
C THR A 317 -16.56 -7.23 6.66
N ASN A 318 -16.17 -6.44 7.67
CA ASN A 318 -16.75 -6.35 9.01
C ASN A 318 -17.03 -4.89 9.42
N ASN A 319 -17.04 -3.96 8.45
CA ASN A 319 -17.23 -2.52 8.69
C ASN A 319 -17.92 -1.85 7.50
N ASP A 320 -18.38 -0.61 7.69
CA ASP A 320 -19.17 0.11 6.68
C ASP A 320 -18.32 0.75 5.56
N ASP A 321 -17.03 1.02 5.79
CA ASP A 321 -16.22 1.71 4.78
C ASP A 321 -16.10 0.92 3.46
N ALA A 322 -16.09 -0.41 3.54
CA ALA A 322 -16.01 -1.26 2.34
C ALA A 322 -17.25 -1.15 1.42
N TYR A 323 -18.39 -0.73 1.94
CA TYR A 323 -19.57 -0.46 1.11
C TYR A 323 -19.33 0.69 0.12
N ARG A 324 -18.48 1.68 0.48
CA ARG A 324 -18.04 2.74 -0.45
C ARG A 324 -17.32 2.16 -1.67
N THR A 325 -16.52 1.11 -1.46
CA THR A 325 -15.83 0.44 -2.58
C THR A 325 -16.83 -0.21 -3.52
N ALA A 326 -17.87 -0.86 -2.98
CA ALA A 326 -18.92 -1.47 -3.81
C ALA A 326 -19.67 -0.42 -4.64
N LEU A 327 -20.03 0.73 -4.04
CA LEU A 327 -20.68 1.84 -4.76
C LEU A 327 -19.78 2.43 -5.84
N CYS A 328 -18.50 2.68 -5.51
CA CYS A 328 -17.51 3.19 -6.46
C CYS A 328 -17.33 2.26 -7.68
N LEU A 329 -17.28 0.94 -7.44
CA LEU A 329 -17.18 -0.04 -8.53
C LEU A 329 -18.41 -0.01 -9.44
N LEU A 330 -19.61 0.08 -8.84
CA LEU A 330 -20.85 0.17 -9.59
C LEU A 330 -20.93 1.46 -10.44
N GLU A 331 -20.52 2.60 -9.86
CA GLU A 331 -20.42 3.88 -10.58
C GLU A 331 -19.43 3.81 -11.77
N ALA A 332 -18.37 3.02 -11.61
CA ALA A 332 -17.41 2.75 -12.68
C ALA A 332 -17.92 1.74 -13.73
N GLY A 333 -19.15 1.23 -13.60
CA GLY A 333 -19.75 0.27 -14.52
C GLY A 333 -19.26 -1.18 -14.33
N LEU A 334 -18.70 -1.49 -13.15
CA LEU A 334 -18.19 -2.82 -12.81
C LEU A 334 -19.22 -3.63 -12.01
N GLU A 335 -19.11 -4.95 -12.04
CA GLU A 335 -20.07 -5.82 -11.39
C GLU A 335 -19.67 -6.13 -9.93
N VAL A 336 -20.62 -5.94 -9.00
CA VAL A 336 -20.51 -6.33 -7.59
C VAL A 336 -21.61 -7.33 -7.25
N PRO A 337 -21.38 -8.64 -7.47
CA PRO A 337 -22.44 -9.65 -7.29
C PRO A 337 -22.84 -9.83 -5.83
N LEU A 338 -21.92 -9.54 -4.88
CA LEU A 338 -22.16 -9.80 -3.47
C LEU A 338 -21.25 -8.97 -2.59
N ILE A 339 -21.81 -8.48 -1.48
CA ILE A 339 -21.07 -8.05 -0.29
C ILE A 339 -21.25 -9.12 0.79
N VAL A 340 -20.16 -9.66 1.32
CA VAL A 340 -20.10 -10.61 2.44
C VAL A 340 -19.72 -9.84 3.70
N ASP A 341 -20.67 -9.67 4.61
CA ASP A 341 -20.43 -8.97 5.87
C ASP A 341 -20.42 -9.95 7.04
N ALA A 342 -19.34 -9.94 7.80
CA ALA A 342 -19.17 -10.82 8.96
C ALA A 342 -20.14 -10.51 10.10
N ARG A 343 -20.63 -9.28 10.19
CA ARG A 343 -21.57 -8.86 11.24
C ARG A 343 -22.94 -9.53 11.04
N PRO A 344 -23.56 -10.01 12.12
CA PRO A 344 -24.88 -10.64 12.03
C PRO A 344 -25.98 -9.61 11.73
N GLU A 345 -25.75 -8.37 12.13
CA GLU A 345 -26.63 -7.23 11.91
C GLU A 345 -25.81 -6.11 11.26
N GLY A 346 -26.38 -5.45 10.30
CA GLY A 346 -25.81 -4.30 9.62
C GLY A 346 -26.86 -3.20 9.52
N GLY A 347 -26.43 -2.03 9.14
CA GLY A 347 -27.33 -0.89 8.96
C GLY A 347 -26.54 0.39 8.62
N GLY A 348 -27.30 1.48 8.51
CA GLY A 348 -26.76 2.78 8.19
C GLY A 348 -26.79 3.12 6.69
N ALA A 349 -26.54 4.40 6.42
CA ALA A 349 -26.77 5.01 5.11
C ALA A 349 -26.01 4.31 3.95
N LEU A 350 -24.78 3.80 4.21
CA LEU A 350 -24.01 3.12 3.16
C LEU A 350 -24.60 1.75 2.81
N MET A 351 -25.09 0.99 3.79
CA MET A 351 -25.75 -0.28 3.53
C MET A 351 -27.08 -0.07 2.79
N GLU A 352 -27.86 0.93 3.20
CA GLU A 352 -29.10 1.31 2.50
C GLU A 352 -28.82 1.71 1.05
N ALA A 353 -27.75 2.47 0.81
CA ALA A 353 -27.33 2.89 -0.52
C ALA A 353 -26.96 1.70 -1.43
N VAL A 354 -26.16 0.74 -0.95
CA VAL A 354 -25.80 -0.43 -1.75
C VAL A 354 -26.99 -1.34 -2.03
N GLN A 355 -27.93 -1.48 -1.08
CA GLN A 355 -29.17 -2.23 -1.28
C GLN A 355 -30.09 -1.54 -2.29
N ALA A 356 -30.23 -0.22 -2.20
CA ALA A 356 -30.98 0.58 -3.17
C ALA A 356 -30.38 0.50 -4.58
N ALA A 357 -29.05 0.35 -4.68
CA ALA A 357 -28.32 0.11 -5.93
C ALA A 357 -28.46 -1.34 -6.45
N GLY A 358 -29.19 -2.21 -5.75
CA GLY A 358 -29.42 -3.60 -6.17
C GLY A 358 -28.29 -4.58 -5.83
N ILE A 359 -27.31 -4.18 -5.03
CA ILE A 359 -26.22 -5.07 -4.61
C ILE A 359 -26.70 -5.98 -3.48
N ARG A 360 -26.49 -7.28 -3.62
CA ARG A 360 -26.84 -8.27 -2.62
C ARG A 360 -25.86 -8.21 -1.44
N VAL A 361 -26.40 -8.15 -0.20
CA VAL A 361 -25.61 -8.16 1.05
C VAL A 361 -25.94 -9.45 1.81
N ALA A 362 -24.91 -10.21 2.18
CA ALA A 362 -25.00 -11.42 2.99
C ALA A 362 -24.40 -11.18 4.38
N LEU A 363 -25.26 -10.94 5.36
CA LEU A 363 -24.89 -10.73 6.75
C LEU A 363 -24.60 -12.03 7.48
N GLY A 364 -23.71 -11.97 8.52
CA GLY A 364 -23.30 -13.14 9.30
C GLY A 364 -22.59 -14.19 8.44
N ARG A 365 -21.86 -13.77 7.40
CA ARG A 365 -21.16 -14.64 6.47
C ARG A 365 -19.67 -14.31 6.42
N GLY A 366 -18.90 -15.32 6.05
CA GLY A 366 -17.47 -15.22 5.82
C GLY A 366 -17.03 -15.98 4.58
N ILE A 367 -15.75 -15.87 4.25
CA ILE A 367 -15.14 -16.62 3.14
C ILE A 367 -14.53 -17.90 3.70
N ALA A 368 -15.02 -19.06 3.24
CA ALA A 368 -14.39 -20.34 3.51
C ALA A 368 -13.09 -20.50 2.71
N LYS A 369 -13.11 -20.12 1.43
CA LYS A 369 -11.96 -20.23 0.54
C LYS A 369 -12.11 -19.36 -0.70
N VAL A 370 -11.01 -18.76 -1.14
CA VAL A 370 -10.90 -18.19 -2.49
C VAL A 370 -10.43 -19.25 -3.47
N LYS A 371 -11.10 -19.34 -4.62
CA LYS A 371 -10.75 -20.23 -5.74
C LYS A 371 -9.85 -19.49 -6.72
N GLY A 372 -8.91 -20.23 -7.28
CA GLY A 372 -7.96 -19.69 -8.26
C GLY A 372 -6.55 -20.21 -8.05
N GLY A 373 -5.61 -19.55 -8.66
CA GLY A 373 -4.19 -19.89 -8.55
C GLY A 373 -3.31 -18.68 -8.84
N LYS A 374 -3.10 -18.32 -10.09
CA LYS A 374 -2.40 -17.09 -10.49
C LYS A 374 -3.35 -15.88 -10.53
N ARG A 375 -4.64 -16.11 -10.45
CA ARG A 375 -5.72 -15.11 -10.39
C ARG A 375 -6.92 -15.71 -9.65
N VAL A 376 -7.70 -14.89 -9.00
CA VAL A 376 -9.00 -15.25 -8.42
C VAL A 376 -9.94 -15.69 -9.54
N THR A 377 -10.76 -16.72 -9.26
CA THR A 377 -11.82 -17.21 -10.16
C THR A 377 -13.17 -17.36 -9.46
N GLY A 378 -13.21 -17.16 -8.15
CA GLY A 378 -14.42 -17.21 -7.36
C GLY A 378 -14.15 -17.38 -5.88
N VAL A 379 -15.22 -17.35 -5.09
CA VAL A 379 -15.19 -17.52 -3.64
C VAL A 379 -16.21 -18.54 -3.18
N GLN A 380 -15.87 -19.25 -2.11
CA GLN A 380 -16.77 -20.12 -1.36
C GLN A 380 -17.15 -19.42 -0.05
N ILE A 381 -18.43 -19.31 0.20
CA ILE A 381 -19.00 -18.56 1.33
C ILE A 381 -19.46 -19.56 2.39
N CYS A 382 -19.22 -19.24 3.66
CA CYS A 382 -19.66 -20.01 4.82
C CYS A 382 -20.37 -19.10 5.85
N ALA A 383 -20.95 -19.72 6.87
CA ALA A 383 -21.39 -18.98 8.04
C ALA A 383 -20.20 -18.35 8.77
N GLN A 384 -20.39 -17.17 9.37
CA GLN A 384 -19.32 -16.48 10.13
C GLN A 384 -18.85 -17.31 11.34
N ALA A 385 -19.69 -18.15 11.91
CA ALA A 385 -19.33 -19.05 12.99
C ALA A 385 -18.22 -20.07 12.63
N GLY A 386 -17.79 -20.12 11.36
CA GLY A 386 -16.56 -20.80 10.96
C GLY A 386 -16.61 -22.31 10.87
N GLU A 387 -17.78 -22.89 10.77
CA GLU A 387 -17.96 -24.36 10.70
C GLU A 387 -17.54 -25.01 9.38
N GLY A 388 -16.98 -24.24 8.46
CA GLY A 388 -16.38 -24.74 7.22
C GLY A 388 -17.33 -25.26 6.14
N SER A 389 -18.62 -25.34 6.43
CA SER A 389 -19.62 -25.73 5.44
C SER A 389 -19.80 -24.67 4.38
N VAL A 390 -19.54 -25.01 3.13
CA VAL A 390 -19.79 -24.11 1.98
C VAL A 390 -21.28 -24.01 1.77
N LEU A 391 -21.80 -22.78 1.90
CA LEU A 391 -23.21 -22.47 1.69
C LEU A 391 -23.50 -22.06 0.25
N GLU A 392 -22.54 -21.39 -0.37
CA GLU A 392 -22.67 -20.83 -1.72
C GLU A 392 -21.29 -20.66 -2.37
N GLU A 393 -21.24 -20.74 -3.69
CA GLU A 393 -20.10 -20.33 -4.51
C GLU A 393 -20.48 -19.15 -5.41
N VAL A 394 -19.63 -18.13 -5.46
CA VAL A 394 -19.81 -16.95 -6.30
C VAL A 394 -18.59 -16.78 -7.20
N ALA A 395 -18.83 -16.71 -8.51
CA ALA A 395 -17.78 -16.42 -9.47
C ALA A 395 -17.39 -14.94 -9.35
N CYS A 396 -16.09 -14.67 -9.32
CA CYS A 396 -15.51 -13.32 -9.33
C CYS A 396 -14.04 -13.40 -9.77
N ASP A 397 -13.47 -12.31 -10.19
CA ASP A 397 -12.05 -12.19 -10.55
C ASP A 397 -11.27 -11.29 -9.57
N VAL A 398 -11.98 -10.59 -8.67
CA VAL A 398 -11.41 -9.81 -7.57
C VAL A 398 -12.17 -10.07 -6.28
N VAL A 399 -11.44 -10.09 -5.16
CA VAL A 399 -11.98 -10.05 -3.80
C VAL A 399 -11.44 -8.79 -3.12
N ALA A 400 -12.32 -7.86 -2.81
CA ALA A 400 -12.00 -6.63 -2.09
C ALA A 400 -12.32 -6.82 -0.61
N MET A 401 -11.29 -6.92 0.25
CA MET A 401 -11.48 -7.21 1.68
C MET A 401 -11.18 -6.01 2.57
N SER A 402 -11.95 -5.87 3.66
CA SER A 402 -11.73 -4.86 4.70
C SER A 402 -11.99 -5.45 6.08
N GLY A 403 -10.96 -5.48 6.91
CA GLY A 403 -11.01 -5.87 8.33
C GLY A 403 -11.06 -4.67 9.29
N GLY A 404 -11.42 -3.49 8.79
CA GLY A 404 -11.34 -2.22 9.53
C GLY A 404 -9.99 -1.53 9.39
N TRP A 405 -9.72 -0.54 10.23
CA TRP A 405 -8.57 0.33 10.11
C TRP A 405 -7.72 0.33 11.36
N SER A 406 -6.41 0.51 11.20
CA SER A 406 -5.46 0.68 12.30
C SER A 406 -4.68 1.96 12.10
N PRO A 407 -4.65 2.87 13.09
CA PRO A 407 -3.88 4.11 13.01
C PRO A 407 -2.38 3.85 12.81
N VAL A 408 -1.73 4.70 12.04
CA VAL A 408 -0.27 4.66 11.88
C VAL A 408 0.38 5.41 13.03
N VAL A 409 0.75 4.69 14.08
CA VAL A 409 1.23 5.24 15.37
C VAL A 409 2.74 5.13 15.57
N HIS A 410 3.48 4.78 14.52
CA HIS A 410 4.92 4.50 14.62
C HIS A 410 5.70 5.70 15.16
N LEU A 411 5.49 6.90 14.59
CA LEU A 411 6.21 8.10 15.01
C LEU A 411 5.90 8.51 16.45
N TRP A 412 4.66 8.30 16.91
CA TRP A 412 4.28 8.48 18.31
C TRP A 412 5.11 7.60 19.24
N SER A 413 5.28 6.33 18.87
CA SER A 413 6.00 5.35 19.68
C SER A 413 7.51 5.52 19.64
N HIS A 414 8.10 6.14 18.61
CA HIS A 414 9.56 6.33 18.48
C HIS A 414 10.15 7.13 19.65
N CYS A 415 9.43 8.12 20.16
CA CYS A 415 9.88 8.93 21.31
C CYS A 415 9.27 8.48 22.65
N GLY A 416 8.86 7.22 22.74
CA GLY A 416 8.39 6.62 24.00
C GLY A 416 6.92 6.83 24.31
N GLY A 417 6.15 7.47 23.44
CA GLY A 417 4.70 7.59 23.57
C GLY A 417 4.04 6.22 23.65
N LYS A 418 3.13 6.03 24.60
CA LYS A 418 2.47 4.74 24.83
C LYS A 418 1.19 4.62 24.00
N LEU A 419 0.75 3.38 23.85
CA LEU A 419 -0.47 3.02 23.15
C LEU A 419 -1.42 2.36 24.12
N ILE A 420 -2.72 2.62 23.94
CA ILE A 420 -3.81 1.91 24.63
C ILE A 420 -4.60 1.10 23.62
N TRP A 421 -5.12 -0.03 24.08
CA TRP A 421 -6.02 -0.85 23.29
C TRP A 421 -7.46 -0.32 23.37
N ASP A 422 -8.04 -0.02 22.22
CA ASP A 422 -9.44 0.30 22.07
C ASP A 422 -10.20 -0.96 21.69
N ALA A 423 -11.00 -1.48 22.63
CA ALA A 423 -11.69 -2.76 22.44
C ALA A 423 -12.86 -2.65 21.45
N ASP A 424 -13.51 -1.50 21.37
CA ASP A 424 -14.68 -1.30 20.50
C ASP A 424 -14.27 -1.22 19.02
N GLN A 425 -13.11 -0.61 18.77
CA GLN A 425 -12.56 -0.49 17.42
C GLN A 425 -11.50 -1.57 17.10
N ALA A 426 -11.18 -2.41 18.08
CA ALA A 426 -10.18 -3.46 18.00
C ALA A 426 -8.84 -2.96 17.42
N MET A 427 -8.34 -1.82 17.93
CA MET A 427 -7.09 -1.20 17.45
C MET A 427 -6.29 -0.56 18.58
N PHE A 428 -5.01 -0.36 18.35
CA PHE A 428 -4.19 0.48 19.22
C PHE A 428 -4.31 1.94 18.80
N ARG A 429 -4.43 2.84 19.78
CA ARG A 429 -4.41 4.29 19.58
C ARG A 429 -3.42 4.96 20.53
N PRO A 430 -2.94 6.17 20.23
CA PRO A 430 -2.12 6.94 21.14
C PRO A 430 -2.77 7.08 22.50
N ASP A 431 -1.98 6.91 23.55
CA ASP A 431 -2.40 7.18 24.94
C ASP A 431 -2.17 8.66 25.25
N PRO A 432 -3.24 9.47 25.43
CA PRO A 432 -3.09 10.90 25.70
C PRO A 432 -2.45 11.21 27.06
N ASP A 433 -2.54 10.26 28.01
CA ASP A 433 -1.98 10.41 29.35
C ASP A 433 -0.49 10.06 29.41
N GLN A 434 0.04 9.42 28.36
CA GLN A 434 1.43 9.01 28.23
C GLN A 434 2.02 9.45 26.88
N PRO A 435 2.07 10.77 26.62
CA PRO A 435 2.61 11.30 25.36
C PRO A 435 4.11 11.03 25.22
N PRO A 436 4.66 11.16 24.01
CA PRO A 436 6.10 11.15 23.79
C PRO A 436 6.82 12.26 24.56
N LEU A 437 8.08 12.04 24.88
CA LEU A 437 8.97 13.00 25.56
C LEU A 437 9.37 14.19 24.66
#